data_781ef2112789f3da63c1d2bf60d90ec2
#
_entry.id   781ef2112789f3da63c1d2bf60d90ec2
#
_cell.length_a   1.000
_cell.length_b   1.000
_cell.length_c   1.000
_cell.angle_alpha   90.00
_cell.angle_beta   90.00
_cell.angle_gamma   90.00
#
_symmetry.space_group_name_H-M   'P 1'
#
loop_
_entity.id
_entity.type
_entity.pdbx_description
1 polymer ?
#
loop_
_entity_poly.entity_id
_entity_poly.type
_entity_poly.pdbx_seq_one_letter_code
_entity_poly.pdbx_strand_id
1 'polypeptide(L)'
;MKDYLGIESTRALEILDSRGNPTVQVEVVTEGGFSGVAMVPSGASTGSFEAIELRDQDEERYFGKGVQRAVENVNKKIARVIQGMNVYEQIKIDKKLIELDGTENKERLGANAILGVSLAVAKAAANSLGMSLYNYIGGINSKMLPIPMMNIMNGGKHADNDLNIQEFMIMPTGATSFKESLRMGVEVYYNLKRILKSRGLSTAVGDEGGFSPNLSNEEEAIELILKAIAQSGYIPGKDISLALDIAATEMLEEAKKIGKDGYYFWKTDEFKTKEEMVNFVVDLTEKYPIVSIEDGLAEEDWENWKKLTDMIGNKVQIVGDDLFVTNIKRLKKGTDNKIANSILIKLNQIGTLTETLDAIELARKNGYTAIISHRSGETEDTTIADIAVATNAGQIKTGAPCRTDRVAKYNRLLNIENELN
;
A
#
# COMPACT_ATOMS: atom_id res chain seq x y z
N MET A 1 28.55 17.84 16.34
CA MET A 1 27.19 17.24 16.26
C MET A 1 27.01 16.45 17.58
N LYS A 2 25.90 16.56 18.27
CA LYS A 2 25.68 15.73 19.45
C LYS A 2 25.43 14.31 18.97
N ASP A 3 26.23 13.35 19.38
CA ASP A 3 26.05 11.92 19.07
C ASP A 3 24.83 11.32 19.78
N TYR A 4 24.11 12.14 20.54
CA TYR A 4 22.98 11.79 21.37
C TYR A 4 21.97 12.96 21.42
N LEU A 5 20.70 12.63 21.16
CA LEU A 5 19.55 13.50 21.35
C LEU A 5 18.41 12.69 21.94
N GLY A 6 18.11 12.93 23.22
CA GLY A 6 17.12 12.18 23.99
C GLY A 6 15.69 12.47 23.52
N ILE A 7 14.82 11.44 23.56
CA ILE A 7 13.38 11.61 23.43
C ILE A 7 12.86 12.22 24.74
N GLU A 8 12.31 13.43 24.68
CA GLU A 8 11.74 14.12 25.82
C GLU A 8 10.32 13.63 26.13
N SER A 9 9.47 13.57 25.09
CA SER A 9 8.08 13.15 25.24
C SER A 9 7.56 12.42 24.02
N THR A 10 6.55 11.58 24.25
CA THR A 10 5.80 10.87 23.22
C THR A 10 4.33 10.93 23.57
N ARG A 11 3.50 11.37 22.62
CA ARG A 11 2.08 11.55 22.81
C ARG A 11 1.30 11.03 21.60
N ALA A 12 0.21 10.33 21.84
CA ALA A 12 -0.73 9.89 20.82
C ALA A 12 -2.09 10.53 20.99
N LEU A 13 -2.79 10.67 19.86
CA LEU A 13 -4.18 11.12 19.75
C LEU A 13 -4.96 10.14 18.86
N GLU A 14 -6.25 10.03 19.11
CA GLU A 14 -7.19 9.46 18.16
C GLU A 14 -7.58 10.53 17.16
N ILE A 15 -7.41 10.23 15.87
CA ILE A 15 -7.81 11.09 14.74
C ILE A 15 -8.71 10.28 13.79
N LEU A 16 -9.19 10.89 12.71
CA LEU A 16 -9.98 10.19 11.69
C LEU A 16 -9.16 9.91 10.43
N ASP A 17 -9.38 8.74 9.84
CA ASP A 17 -8.89 8.40 8.51
C ASP A 17 -9.79 8.96 7.39
N SER A 18 -9.41 8.73 6.14
CA SER A 18 -10.14 9.19 4.94
C SER A 18 -11.56 8.61 4.78
N ARG A 19 -11.89 7.58 5.55
CA ARG A 19 -13.22 6.96 5.61
C ARG A 19 -14.04 7.42 6.81
N GLY A 20 -13.47 8.29 7.67
CA GLY A 20 -14.09 8.72 8.92
C GLY A 20 -13.98 7.70 10.06
N ASN A 21 -13.15 6.65 9.92
CA ASN A 21 -12.87 5.73 11.01
C ASN A 21 -11.74 6.27 11.88
N PRO A 22 -11.77 6.02 13.21
CA PRO A 22 -10.67 6.38 14.09
C PRO A 22 -9.35 5.71 13.69
N THR A 23 -8.25 6.45 13.83
CA THR A 23 -6.89 5.95 13.72
C THR A 23 -5.96 6.70 14.68
N VAL A 24 -4.67 6.33 14.71
CA VAL A 24 -3.70 6.83 15.67
C VAL A 24 -2.78 7.86 15.02
N GLN A 25 -2.66 9.04 15.64
CA GLN A 25 -1.57 9.97 15.42
C GLN A 25 -0.60 9.91 16.59
N VAL A 26 0.70 9.91 16.32
CA VAL A 26 1.75 9.98 17.34
C VAL A 26 2.66 11.16 17.07
N GLU A 27 2.99 11.87 18.13
CA GLU A 27 4.03 12.90 18.16
C GLU A 27 5.17 12.46 19.09
N VAL A 28 6.40 12.59 18.60
CA VAL A 28 7.62 12.44 19.40
C VAL A 28 8.35 13.77 19.42
N VAL A 29 8.71 14.26 20.62
CA VAL A 29 9.48 15.49 20.82
C VAL A 29 10.81 15.13 21.48
N THR A 30 11.89 15.73 21.01
CA THR A 30 13.25 15.55 21.55
C THR A 30 13.62 16.64 22.54
N GLU A 31 14.61 16.41 23.40
CA GLU A 31 15.18 17.39 24.34
C GLU A 31 15.68 18.67 23.65
N GLY A 32 15.89 18.65 22.33
CA GLY A 32 16.23 19.82 21.52
C GLY A 32 15.01 20.58 20.97
N GLY A 33 13.78 20.16 21.31
CA GLY A 33 12.54 20.76 20.82
C GLY A 33 12.16 20.37 19.38
N PHE A 34 12.89 19.42 18.77
CA PHE A 34 12.51 18.91 17.45
C PHE A 34 11.41 17.87 17.60
N SER A 35 10.39 17.95 16.74
CA SER A 35 9.27 17.02 16.77
C SER A 35 9.13 16.23 15.46
N GLY A 36 8.53 15.06 15.57
CA GLY A 36 8.08 14.25 14.44
C GLY A 36 6.65 13.77 14.69
N VAL A 37 5.80 13.93 13.69
CA VAL A 37 4.40 13.49 13.76
C VAL A 37 4.14 12.43 12.70
N ALA A 38 3.50 11.33 13.07
CA ALA A 38 3.09 10.27 12.17
C ALA A 38 1.61 9.92 12.39
N MET A 39 0.90 9.66 11.30
CA MET A 39 -0.48 9.21 11.30
C MET A 39 -0.56 7.85 10.63
N VAL A 40 -1.19 6.88 11.27
CA VAL A 40 -1.18 5.49 10.83
C VAL A 40 -2.37 5.20 9.92
N PRO A 41 -2.16 4.61 8.72
CA PRO A 41 -3.26 4.20 7.85
C PRO A 41 -3.94 2.91 8.35
N SER A 42 -5.12 2.61 7.81
CA SER A 42 -5.96 1.46 8.18
C SER A 42 -6.47 0.72 6.95
N GLY A 43 -6.43 -0.61 6.91
CA GLY A 43 -6.99 -1.42 5.83
C GLY A 43 -8.51 -1.56 5.90
N ALA A 44 -9.15 -1.79 4.74
CA ALA A 44 -10.54 -2.26 4.67
C ALA A 44 -10.58 -3.79 4.63
N SER A 45 -9.77 -4.40 3.76
CA SER A 45 -9.42 -5.81 3.76
C SER A 45 -8.07 -5.99 4.47
N THR A 46 -7.90 -7.09 5.18
CA THR A 46 -6.65 -7.42 5.88
C THR A 46 -6.30 -8.87 5.62
N GLY A 47 -5.06 -9.11 5.20
CA GLY A 47 -4.52 -10.47 5.08
C GLY A 47 -4.48 -11.16 6.44
N SER A 48 -4.69 -12.48 6.46
CA SER A 48 -4.79 -13.26 7.70
C SER A 48 -3.51 -13.22 8.57
N PHE A 49 -2.39 -12.83 7.99
CA PHE A 49 -1.08 -12.82 8.63
C PHE A 49 -0.53 -11.40 8.92
N GLU A 50 -1.36 -10.37 8.77
CA GLU A 50 -0.97 -9.01 9.12
C GLU A 50 -0.78 -8.84 10.64
N ALA A 51 0.09 -7.90 11.01
CA ALA A 51 0.17 -7.43 12.40
C ALA A 51 -1.16 -6.76 12.81
N ILE A 52 -1.56 -6.96 14.06
CA ILE A 52 -2.89 -6.58 14.54
C ILE A 52 -3.02 -5.08 14.73
N GLU A 53 -3.95 -4.47 14.02
CA GLU A 53 -4.46 -3.14 14.31
C GLU A 53 -5.37 -3.20 15.56
N LEU A 54 -4.92 -2.63 16.66
CA LEU A 54 -5.67 -2.69 17.92
C LEU A 54 -6.86 -1.75 17.89
N ARG A 55 -8.06 -2.34 17.98
CA ARG A 55 -9.36 -1.65 18.07
C ARG A 55 -9.97 -1.85 19.46
N ASP A 56 -10.82 -0.89 19.88
CA ASP A 56 -11.41 -0.90 21.22
C ASP A 56 -12.49 -1.97 21.38
N GLN A 57 -13.19 -2.34 20.30
CA GLN A 57 -14.33 -3.27 20.28
C GLN A 57 -15.49 -2.82 21.17
N ASP A 58 -15.62 -1.52 21.41
CA ASP A 58 -16.71 -0.89 22.11
C ASP A 58 -17.78 -0.44 21.10
N GLU A 59 -18.86 -1.19 20.98
CA GLU A 59 -19.92 -0.94 20.00
C GLU A 59 -20.64 0.40 20.21
N GLU A 60 -20.62 0.95 21.44
CA GLU A 60 -21.23 2.25 21.74
C GLU A 60 -20.38 3.42 21.21
N ARG A 61 -19.12 3.12 20.83
CA ARG A 61 -18.17 4.13 20.36
C ARG A 61 -17.56 3.73 19.01
N TYR A 62 -17.88 4.52 17.96
CA TYR A 62 -17.43 4.26 16.58
C TYR A 62 -17.71 2.82 16.10
N PHE A 63 -18.80 2.21 16.58
CA PHE A 63 -19.18 0.84 16.19
C PHE A 63 -18.02 -0.18 16.38
N GLY A 64 -17.37 -0.12 17.54
CA GLY A 64 -16.25 -0.99 17.88
C GLY A 64 -14.90 -0.57 17.31
N LYS A 65 -14.85 0.43 16.41
CA LYS A 65 -13.64 0.82 15.66
C LYS A 65 -12.75 1.84 16.37
N GLY A 66 -13.07 2.28 17.59
CA GLY A 66 -12.25 3.19 18.39
C GLY A 66 -10.82 2.69 18.56
N VAL A 67 -9.86 3.59 18.84
CA VAL A 67 -8.43 3.27 19.02
C VAL A 67 -7.88 3.82 20.34
N GLN A 68 -8.73 4.08 21.34
CA GLN A 68 -8.29 4.62 22.62
C GLN A 68 -7.32 3.69 23.35
N ARG A 69 -7.50 2.37 23.27
CA ARG A 69 -6.55 1.39 23.83
C ARG A 69 -5.16 1.52 23.23
N ALA A 70 -5.06 1.69 21.91
CA ALA A 70 -3.80 1.93 21.21
C ALA A 70 -3.17 3.28 21.65
N VAL A 71 -3.96 4.35 21.71
CA VAL A 71 -3.55 5.67 22.22
C VAL A 71 -3.04 5.58 23.67
N GLU A 72 -3.75 4.87 24.54
CA GLU A 72 -3.31 4.65 25.91
C GLU A 72 -2.01 3.83 25.99
N ASN A 73 -1.84 2.82 25.16
CA ASN A 73 -0.60 2.04 25.09
C ASN A 73 0.58 2.94 24.74
N VAL A 74 0.42 3.86 23.79
CA VAL A 74 1.46 4.86 23.49
C VAL A 74 1.72 5.75 24.71
N ASN A 75 0.67 6.42 25.22
CA ASN A 75 0.79 7.46 26.24
C ASN A 75 1.26 6.95 27.62
N LYS A 76 0.86 5.72 27.99
CA LYS A 76 1.11 5.18 29.32
C LYS A 76 2.23 4.13 29.38
N LYS A 77 2.45 3.36 28.31
CA LYS A 77 3.40 2.24 28.30
C LYS A 77 4.63 2.57 27.45
N ILE A 78 4.43 2.84 26.16
CA ILE A 78 5.53 3.05 25.20
C ILE A 78 6.31 4.32 25.58
N ALA A 79 5.62 5.44 25.82
CA ALA A 79 6.25 6.72 26.15
C ALA A 79 7.26 6.59 27.31
N ARG A 80 6.93 5.83 28.37
CA ARG A 80 7.81 5.62 29.52
C ARG A 80 9.06 4.83 29.18
N VAL A 81 8.97 3.90 28.25
CA VAL A 81 10.06 2.97 27.92
C VAL A 81 11.06 3.61 26.98
N ILE A 82 10.59 4.49 26.07
CA ILE A 82 11.48 5.15 25.10
C ILE A 82 11.95 6.53 25.55
N GLN A 83 11.40 7.09 26.63
CA GLN A 83 11.84 8.37 27.19
C GLN A 83 13.33 8.32 27.51
N GLY A 84 14.09 9.33 27.10
CA GLY A 84 15.54 9.40 27.25
C GLY A 84 16.31 8.56 26.21
N MET A 85 15.68 7.68 25.42
CA MET A 85 16.41 6.97 24.38
C MET A 85 16.89 7.95 23.28
N ASN A 86 18.02 7.63 22.68
CA ASN A 86 18.58 8.45 21.61
C ASN A 86 17.73 8.33 20.33
N VAL A 87 17.16 9.45 19.85
CA VAL A 87 16.27 9.48 18.68
C VAL A 87 16.92 8.94 17.39
N TYR A 88 18.26 8.96 17.31
CA TYR A 88 19.01 8.44 16.14
C TYR A 88 19.17 6.92 16.16
N GLU A 89 18.80 6.23 17.23
CA GLU A 89 18.94 4.77 17.35
C GLU A 89 17.65 4.03 16.97
N GLN A 90 17.13 4.30 15.75
CA GLN A 90 15.87 3.74 15.24
C GLN A 90 15.75 2.23 15.50
N ILE A 91 16.75 1.45 15.11
CA ILE A 91 16.74 -0.02 15.25
C ILE A 91 16.59 -0.45 16.71
N LYS A 92 17.24 0.24 17.64
CA LYS A 92 17.13 -0.08 19.07
C LYS A 92 15.76 0.27 19.62
N ILE A 93 15.19 1.39 19.16
CA ILE A 93 13.85 1.82 19.56
C ILE A 93 12.81 0.82 19.02
N ASP A 94 12.83 0.50 17.74
CA ASP A 94 11.90 -0.45 17.14
C ASP A 94 11.99 -1.83 17.79
N LYS A 95 13.21 -2.33 18.04
CA LYS A 95 13.43 -3.56 18.79
C LYS A 95 12.83 -3.50 20.20
N LYS A 96 12.98 -2.35 20.88
CA LYS A 96 12.40 -2.16 22.21
C LYS A 96 10.88 -2.17 22.20
N LEU A 97 10.25 -1.62 21.15
CA LEU A 97 8.80 -1.65 20.96
C LEU A 97 8.29 -3.09 20.74
N ILE A 98 8.99 -3.87 19.90
CA ILE A 98 8.69 -5.27 19.63
C ILE A 98 8.82 -6.11 20.91
N GLU A 99 9.92 -5.94 21.67
CA GLU A 99 10.14 -6.62 22.95
C GLU A 99 9.07 -6.25 23.99
N LEU A 100 8.64 -4.98 24.02
CA LEU A 100 7.60 -4.51 24.93
C LEU A 100 6.24 -5.12 24.60
N ASP A 101 5.91 -5.31 23.31
CA ASP A 101 4.73 -6.05 22.90
C ASP A 101 4.86 -7.54 23.25
N GLY A 102 5.92 -8.20 22.81
CA GLY A 102 6.26 -9.58 23.12
C GLY A 102 5.36 -10.63 22.46
N THR A 103 4.48 -10.23 21.51
CA THR A 103 3.68 -11.14 20.68
C THR A 103 4.20 -11.13 19.23
N GLU A 104 3.94 -12.19 18.48
CA GLU A 104 4.42 -12.30 17.10
C GLU A 104 3.73 -11.29 16.17
N ASN A 105 2.45 -11.03 16.40
CA ASN A 105 1.59 -10.17 15.57
C ASN A 105 1.27 -8.80 16.19
N LYS A 106 1.98 -8.38 17.23
CA LYS A 106 1.83 -7.08 17.90
C LYS A 106 0.43 -6.82 18.50
N GLU A 107 -0.28 -7.88 18.89
CA GLU A 107 -1.66 -7.76 19.37
C GLU A 107 -1.80 -7.10 20.74
N ARG A 108 -0.75 -7.10 21.57
CA ARG A 108 -0.84 -6.56 22.94
C ARG A 108 -0.79 -5.04 23.01
N LEU A 109 0.07 -4.40 22.22
CA LEU A 109 0.14 -2.94 22.13
C LEU A 109 -0.62 -2.38 20.94
N GLY A 110 -0.69 -3.15 19.85
CA GLY A 110 -1.23 -2.77 18.57
C GLY A 110 -0.16 -2.32 17.58
N ALA A 111 -0.18 -2.89 16.37
CA ALA A 111 0.72 -2.47 15.30
C ALA A 111 0.55 -0.99 14.97
N ASN A 112 -0.66 -0.44 15.07
CA ASN A 112 -0.95 0.96 14.89
C ASN A 112 -0.25 1.85 15.93
N ALA A 113 -0.24 1.46 17.20
CA ALA A 113 0.48 2.18 18.25
C ALA A 113 2.01 2.13 18.01
N ILE A 114 2.54 0.96 17.70
CA ILE A 114 3.97 0.72 17.48
C ILE A 114 4.45 1.48 16.25
N LEU A 115 3.77 1.36 15.12
CA LEU A 115 4.14 2.03 13.88
C LEU A 115 4.11 3.56 14.02
N GLY A 116 3.07 4.09 14.65
CA GLY A 116 2.98 5.54 14.89
C GLY A 116 4.20 6.08 15.61
N VAL A 117 4.66 5.39 16.65
CA VAL A 117 5.89 5.76 17.40
C VAL A 117 7.12 5.60 16.53
N SER A 118 7.28 4.47 15.85
CA SER A 118 8.44 4.18 15.01
C SER A 118 8.66 5.26 13.94
N LEU A 119 7.59 5.66 13.24
CA LEU A 119 7.65 6.69 12.20
C LEU A 119 7.85 8.11 12.78
N ALA A 120 7.21 8.42 13.91
CA ALA A 120 7.37 9.71 14.56
C ALA A 120 8.81 9.93 15.04
N VAL A 121 9.47 8.88 15.56
CA VAL A 121 10.91 8.88 15.93
C VAL A 121 11.77 9.20 14.71
N ALA A 122 11.60 8.52 13.59
CA ALA A 122 12.36 8.77 12.37
C ALA A 122 12.19 10.21 11.88
N LYS A 123 10.97 10.74 11.92
CA LYS A 123 10.68 12.13 11.53
C LYS A 123 11.31 13.15 12.48
N ALA A 124 11.26 12.91 13.80
CA ALA A 124 11.91 13.78 14.78
C ALA A 124 13.44 13.80 14.59
N ALA A 125 14.03 12.63 14.31
CA ALA A 125 15.45 12.52 13.99
C ALA A 125 15.83 13.29 12.72
N ALA A 126 15.09 13.10 11.63
CA ALA A 126 15.31 13.82 10.37
C ALA A 126 15.20 15.34 10.56
N ASN A 127 14.15 15.80 11.25
CA ASN A 127 13.93 17.22 11.54
C ASN A 127 15.06 17.83 12.37
N SER A 128 15.60 17.09 13.34
CA SER A 128 16.72 17.57 14.18
C SER A 128 18.02 17.78 13.40
N LEU A 129 18.17 17.09 12.28
CA LEU A 129 19.30 17.21 11.37
C LEU A 129 19.03 18.19 10.22
N GLY A 130 17.83 18.77 10.15
CA GLY A 130 17.42 19.62 9.02
C GLY A 130 17.34 18.86 7.69
N MET A 131 17.06 17.56 7.74
CA MET A 131 17.01 16.68 6.57
C MET A 131 15.56 16.32 6.21
N SER A 132 15.28 16.19 4.92
CA SER A 132 14.06 15.53 4.44
C SER A 132 14.08 14.05 4.86
N LEU A 133 12.90 13.49 5.16
CA LEU A 133 12.80 12.11 5.68
C LEU A 133 13.40 11.08 4.70
N TYR A 134 13.15 11.22 3.40
CA TYR A 134 13.71 10.30 2.40
C TYR A 134 15.26 10.30 2.42
N ASN A 135 15.87 11.47 2.62
CA ASN A 135 17.32 11.60 2.66
C ASN A 135 17.91 11.07 3.98
N TYR A 136 17.20 11.28 5.10
CA TYR A 136 17.59 10.72 6.40
C TYR A 136 17.58 9.17 6.38
N ILE A 137 16.54 8.56 5.81
CA ILE A 137 16.42 7.09 5.75
C ILE A 137 17.36 6.47 4.72
N GLY A 138 17.41 7.01 3.51
CA GLY A 138 18.12 6.39 2.37
C GLY A 138 19.50 6.94 2.09
N GLY A 139 19.89 8.03 2.78
CA GLY A 139 21.22 8.65 2.64
C GLY A 139 21.44 9.26 1.24
N ILE A 140 22.70 9.44 0.88
CA ILE A 140 23.10 10.11 -0.36
C ILE A 140 22.68 9.41 -1.66
N ASN A 141 22.23 8.16 -1.58
CA ASN A 141 21.79 7.40 -2.77
C ASN A 141 20.27 7.46 -3.01
N SER A 142 19.51 8.16 -2.17
CA SER A 142 18.05 8.35 -2.33
C SER A 142 17.78 9.36 -3.45
N LYS A 143 17.51 8.88 -4.66
CA LYS A 143 17.40 9.75 -5.85
C LYS A 143 16.40 9.27 -6.91
N MET A 144 15.80 8.09 -6.73
CA MET A 144 14.88 7.54 -7.72
C MET A 144 13.45 7.88 -7.35
N LEU A 145 12.80 8.69 -8.19
CA LEU A 145 11.35 8.92 -8.10
C LEU A 145 10.62 7.66 -8.58
N PRO A 146 9.55 7.23 -7.87
CA PRO A 146 8.82 6.04 -8.24
C PRO A 146 7.86 6.30 -9.42
N ILE A 147 7.64 5.27 -10.26
CA ILE A 147 6.52 5.24 -11.20
C ILE A 147 5.23 5.05 -10.38
N PRO A 148 4.23 5.93 -10.53
CA PRO A 148 2.96 5.77 -9.82
C PRO A 148 2.09 4.70 -10.49
N MET A 149 1.53 3.81 -9.66
CA MET A 149 0.45 2.89 -10.01
C MET A 149 -0.86 3.52 -9.53
N MET A 150 -1.61 4.13 -10.45
CA MET A 150 -2.79 4.94 -10.11
C MET A 150 -4.06 4.12 -10.28
N ASN A 151 -4.74 3.78 -9.19
CA ASN A 151 -6.02 3.08 -9.22
C ASN A 151 -7.13 4.03 -9.69
N ILE A 152 -7.53 3.94 -10.96
CA ILE A 152 -8.52 4.84 -11.59
C ILE A 152 -9.91 4.23 -11.75
N MET A 153 -10.06 2.91 -11.53
CA MET A 153 -11.35 2.23 -11.54
C MET A 153 -11.36 1.08 -10.53
N ASN A 154 -12.46 0.95 -9.79
CA ASN A 154 -12.63 0.02 -8.69
C ASN A 154 -13.76 -0.99 -8.95
N GLY A 155 -13.55 -2.20 -8.46
CA GLY A 155 -14.53 -3.27 -8.33
C GLY A 155 -14.34 -4.03 -7.01
N GLY A 156 -14.63 -5.32 -6.98
CA GLY A 156 -14.48 -6.18 -5.82
C GLY A 156 -15.18 -5.63 -4.58
N LYS A 157 -14.52 -5.70 -3.43
CA LYS A 157 -15.00 -5.09 -2.17
C LYS A 157 -14.83 -3.56 -2.14
N HIS A 158 -14.05 -2.98 -3.04
CA HIS A 158 -13.82 -1.55 -3.11
C HIS A 158 -14.93 -0.77 -3.82
N ALA A 159 -15.92 -1.46 -4.42
CA ALA A 159 -17.04 -0.84 -5.13
C ALA A 159 -18.31 -1.68 -5.08
N ASP A 160 -19.46 -0.98 -4.98
CA ASP A 160 -20.78 -1.59 -5.12
C ASP A 160 -21.21 -1.56 -6.61
N ASN A 161 -20.56 -2.44 -7.40
CA ASN A 161 -20.78 -2.62 -8.83
C ASN A 161 -20.58 -4.08 -9.22
N ASP A 162 -20.71 -4.43 -10.53
CA ASP A 162 -20.66 -5.82 -11.01
C ASP A 162 -19.23 -6.32 -11.35
N LEU A 163 -18.18 -5.53 -11.11
CA LEU A 163 -16.79 -5.94 -11.32
C LEU A 163 -16.25 -6.75 -10.14
N ASN A 164 -15.62 -7.90 -10.40
CA ASN A 164 -14.99 -8.75 -9.39
C ASN A 164 -13.53 -8.37 -9.11
N ILE A 165 -12.77 -7.91 -10.13
CA ILE A 165 -11.40 -7.40 -9.96
C ILE A 165 -11.46 -6.10 -9.16
N GLN A 166 -10.61 -6.02 -8.10
CA GLN A 166 -10.68 -4.97 -7.11
C GLN A 166 -10.18 -3.62 -7.61
N GLU A 167 -9.04 -3.60 -8.35
CA GLU A 167 -8.42 -2.37 -8.80
C GLU A 167 -7.90 -2.47 -10.23
N PHE A 168 -8.19 -1.43 -11.01
CA PHE A 168 -7.65 -1.23 -12.36
C PHE A 168 -6.77 0.01 -12.34
N MET A 169 -5.47 -0.21 -12.50
CA MET A 169 -4.45 0.82 -12.39
C MET A 169 -3.82 1.17 -13.73
N ILE A 170 -3.41 2.43 -13.87
CA ILE A 170 -2.54 2.89 -14.95
C ILE A 170 -1.14 3.20 -14.40
N MET A 171 -0.14 2.90 -15.24
CA MET A 171 1.28 3.16 -14.96
C MET A 171 1.87 3.96 -16.11
N PRO A 172 2.23 5.24 -15.94
CA PRO A 172 2.88 6.06 -16.97
C PRO A 172 4.35 5.66 -17.16
N THR A 173 4.58 4.47 -17.72
CA THR A 173 5.90 3.86 -17.89
C THR A 173 6.80 4.54 -18.92
N GLY A 174 6.21 5.32 -19.83
CA GLY A 174 6.93 6.09 -20.85
C GLY A 174 7.30 7.51 -20.42
N ALA A 175 6.91 7.95 -19.22
CA ALA A 175 7.23 9.28 -18.72
C ALA A 175 8.71 9.45 -18.38
N THR A 176 9.26 10.65 -18.61
CA THR A 176 10.68 10.98 -18.37
C THR A 176 10.94 11.63 -17.01
N SER A 177 9.87 12.02 -16.27
CA SER A 177 9.92 12.62 -14.95
C SER A 177 8.69 12.25 -14.15
N PHE A 178 8.75 12.42 -12.83
CA PHE A 178 7.59 12.18 -11.97
C PHE A 178 6.46 13.17 -12.26
N LYS A 179 6.80 14.44 -12.45
CA LYS A 179 5.85 15.48 -12.85
C LYS A 179 5.11 15.13 -14.14
N GLU A 180 5.80 14.56 -15.12
CA GLU A 180 5.17 14.10 -16.36
C GLU A 180 4.28 12.88 -16.12
N SER A 181 4.75 11.88 -15.35
CA SER A 181 3.95 10.73 -14.95
C SER A 181 2.62 11.14 -14.31
N LEU A 182 2.67 12.10 -13.38
CA LEU A 182 1.47 12.59 -12.71
C LEU A 182 0.53 13.30 -13.68
N ARG A 183 1.06 14.17 -14.58
CA ARG A 183 0.27 14.85 -15.60
C ARG A 183 -0.45 13.86 -16.51
N MET A 184 0.28 12.88 -17.04
CA MET A 184 -0.28 11.82 -17.90
C MET A 184 -1.42 11.09 -17.20
N GLY A 185 -1.22 10.68 -15.95
CA GLY A 185 -2.24 10.00 -15.14
C GLY A 185 -3.49 10.85 -14.92
N VAL A 186 -3.35 12.14 -14.62
CA VAL A 186 -4.46 13.10 -14.45
C VAL A 186 -5.25 13.26 -15.76
N GLU A 187 -4.56 13.41 -16.89
CA GLU A 187 -5.19 13.58 -18.20
C GLU A 187 -6.02 12.34 -18.58
N VAL A 188 -5.49 11.13 -18.35
CA VAL A 188 -6.23 9.87 -18.56
C VAL A 188 -7.41 9.77 -17.61
N TYR A 189 -7.24 10.08 -16.34
CA TYR A 189 -8.32 10.08 -15.35
C TYR A 189 -9.49 10.97 -15.75
N TYR A 190 -9.20 12.20 -16.24
CA TYR A 190 -10.26 13.10 -16.71
C TYR A 190 -10.90 12.63 -18.03
N ASN A 191 -10.14 12.02 -18.95
CA ASN A 191 -10.72 11.45 -20.16
C ASN A 191 -11.60 10.25 -19.84
N LEU A 192 -11.20 9.38 -18.91
CA LEU A 192 -12.04 8.28 -18.41
C LEU A 192 -13.36 8.84 -17.84
N LYS A 193 -13.30 9.89 -17.02
CA LYS A 193 -14.50 10.57 -16.50
C LYS A 193 -15.43 11.05 -17.60
N ARG A 194 -14.89 11.62 -18.68
CA ARG A 194 -15.69 12.09 -19.83
C ARG A 194 -16.35 10.91 -20.56
N ILE A 195 -15.61 9.82 -20.77
CA ILE A 195 -16.13 8.60 -21.41
C ILE A 195 -17.28 8.04 -20.58
N LEU A 196 -17.10 7.84 -19.28
CA LEU A 196 -18.14 7.33 -18.39
C LEU A 196 -19.40 8.20 -18.43
N LYS A 197 -19.24 9.53 -18.31
CA LYS A 197 -20.36 10.47 -18.41
C LYS A 197 -21.10 10.40 -19.76
N SER A 198 -20.37 10.28 -20.87
CA SER A 198 -20.98 10.20 -22.22
C SER A 198 -21.80 8.93 -22.41
N ARG A 199 -21.52 7.87 -21.61
CA ARG A 199 -22.27 6.61 -21.60
C ARG A 199 -23.37 6.59 -20.54
N GLY A 200 -23.58 7.66 -19.79
CA GLY A 200 -24.56 7.73 -18.69
C GLY A 200 -24.14 6.92 -17.45
N LEU A 201 -22.87 6.57 -17.34
CA LEU A 201 -22.33 5.78 -16.23
C LEU A 201 -21.91 6.68 -15.05
N SER A 202 -21.91 6.10 -13.83
CA SER A 202 -21.49 6.79 -12.61
C SER A 202 -20.03 7.26 -12.69
N THR A 203 -19.77 8.45 -12.19
CA THR A 203 -18.42 8.99 -11.95
C THR A 203 -18.20 9.26 -10.46
N ALA A 204 -18.97 8.61 -9.59
CA ALA A 204 -18.68 8.54 -8.18
C ALA A 204 -17.37 7.78 -7.97
N VAL A 205 -16.62 8.15 -6.93
CA VAL A 205 -15.31 7.58 -6.64
C VAL A 205 -15.36 6.75 -5.36
N GLY A 206 -14.62 5.65 -5.36
CA GLY A 206 -14.40 4.82 -4.18
C GLY A 206 -13.40 5.43 -3.18
N ASP A 207 -13.03 4.64 -2.18
CA ASP A 207 -12.13 5.05 -1.09
C ASP A 207 -10.76 5.50 -1.59
N GLU A 208 -10.29 4.94 -2.69
CA GLU A 208 -8.99 5.23 -3.28
C GLU A 208 -9.02 6.24 -4.43
N GLY A 209 -10.20 6.84 -4.69
CA GLY A 209 -10.38 7.87 -5.70
C GLY A 209 -10.65 7.36 -7.12
N GLY A 210 -10.61 6.06 -7.38
CA GLY A 210 -11.00 5.45 -8.65
C GLY A 210 -12.50 5.48 -8.86
N PHE A 211 -12.95 5.51 -10.12
CA PHE A 211 -14.39 5.47 -10.46
C PHE A 211 -14.98 4.09 -10.19
N SER A 212 -16.25 4.05 -9.85
CA SER A 212 -16.99 2.82 -9.55
C SER A 212 -18.25 2.71 -10.45
N PRO A 213 -18.08 2.65 -11.79
CA PRO A 213 -19.21 2.49 -12.69
C PRO A 213 -19.74 1.05 -12.65
N ASN A 214 -21.01 0.88 -12.97
CA ASN A 214 -21.57 -0.45 -13.24
C ASN A 214 -21.25 -0.86 -14.67
N LEU A 215 -20.45 -1.90 -14.85
CA LEU A 215 -19.98 -2.41 -16.15
C LEU A 215 -20.31 -3.90 -16.24
N SER A 216 -20.37 -4.41 -17.47
CA SER A 216 -20.81 -5.79 -17.72
C SER A 216 -19.78 -6.86 -17.32
N ASN A 217 -18.51 -6.52 -17.38
CA ASN A 217 -17.39 -7.42 -17.05
C ASN A 217 -16.07 -6.65 -16.94
N GLU A 218 -15.01 -7.34 -16.52
CA GLU A 218 -13.67 -6.83 -16.33
C GLU A 218 -13.03 -6.30 -17.63
N GLU A 219 -13.29 -6.97 -18.76
CA GLU A 219 -12.74 -6.57 -20.05
C GLU A 219 -13.29 -5.21 -20.50
N GLU A 220 -14.59 -4.95 -20.27
CA GLU A 220 -15.18 -3.64 -20.56
C GLU A 220 -14.49 -2.52 -19.76
N ALA A 221 -14.12 -2.79 -18.51
CA ALA A 221 -13.37 -1.84 -17.69
C ALA A 221 -11.99 -1.54 -18.30
N ILE A 222 -11.26 -2.59 -18.70
CA ILE A 222 -9.94 -2.46 -19.35
C ILE A 222 -10.05 -1.68 -20.64
N GLU A 223 -11.01 -2.01 -21.50
CA GLU A 223 -11.21 -1.35 -22.80
C GLU A 223 -11.55 0.14 -22.67
N LEU A 224 -12.34 0.51 -21.64
CA LEU A 224 -12.63 1.92 -21.36
C LEU A 224 -11.39 2.69 -20.92
N ILE A 225 -10.52 2.06 -20.13
CA ILE A 225 -9.25 2.66 -19.70
C ILE A 225 -8.31 2.81 -20.91
N LEU A 226 -8.17 1.79 -21.75
CA LEU A 226 -7.37 1.86 -22.98
C LEU A 226 -7.86 2.97 -23.92
N LYS A 227 -9.19 3.10 -24.06
CA LYS A 227 -9.79 4.20 -24.80
C LYS A 227 -9.47 5.57 -24.19
N ALA A 228 -9.48 5.68 -22.87
CA ALA A 228 -9.13 6.93 -22.19
C ALA A 228 -7.65 7.30 -22.40
N ILE A 229 -6.74 6.31 -22.36
CA ILE A 229 -5.31 6.51 -22.66
C ILE A 229 -5.15 7.03 -24.09
N ALA A 230 -5.76 6.38 -25.08
CA ALA A 230 -5.68 6.78 -26.48
C ALA A 230 -6.28 8.18 -26.73
N GLN A 231 -7.43 8.50 -26.11
CA GLN A 231 -8.03 9.83 -26.20
C GLN A 231 -7.23 10.94 -25.53
N SER A 232 -6.33 10.56 -24.60
CA SER A 232 -5.37 11.49 -23.99
C SER A 232 -4.14 11.76 -24.87
N GLY A 233 -4.05 11.08 -26.03
CA GLY A 233 -2.93 11.20 -26.97
C GLY A 233 -1.74 10.29 -26.63
N TYR A 234 -1.91 9.34 -25.71
CA TYR A 234 -0.90 8.37 -25.31
C TYR A 234 -1.12 7.00 -25.95
N ILE A 235 -0.04 6.24 -26.13
CA ILE A 235 -0.05 4.91 -26.71
C ILE A 235 -0.12 3.88 -25.58
N PRO A 236 -1.22 3.08 -25.49
CA PRO A 236 -1.31 1.99 -24.52
C PRO A 236 -0.15 0.98 -24.67
N GLY A 237 0.44 0.57 -23.54
CA GLY A 237 1.55 -0.37 -23.50
C GLY A 237 2.92 0.22 -23.83
N LYS A 238 2.96 1.45 -24.36
CA LYS A 238 4.23 2.16 -24.63
C LYS A 238 4.42 3.35 -23.70
N ASP A 239 3.45 4.27 -23.68
CA ASP A 239 3.50 5.47 -22.84
C ASP A 239 2.87 5.20 -21.47
N ILE A 240 1.76 4.46 -21.48
CA ILE A 240 1.03 4.06 -20.26
C ILE A 240 0.67 2.57 -20.36
N SER A 241 1.12 1.81 -19.37
CA SER A 241 0.78 0.40 -19.18
C SER A 241 -0.34 0.23 -18.15
N LEU A 242 -0.89 -0.97 -18.04
CA LEU A 242 -1.91 -1.32 -17.05
C LEU A 242 -1.32 -2.18 -15.94
N ALA A 243 -1.92 -2.06 -14.76
CA ALA A 243 -1.73 -3.00 -13.66
C ALA A 243 -3.09 -3.34 -13.04
N LEU A 244 -3.23 -4.55 -12.53
CA LEU A 244 -4.45 -5.01 -11.85
C LEU A 244 -4.13 -5.49 -10.45
N ASP A 245 -5.05 -5.25 -9.52
CA ASP A 245 -5.14 -5.95 -8.25
C ASP A 245 -6.43 -6.79 -8.27
N ILE A 246 -6.27 -8.11 -8.28
CA ILE A 246 -7.39 -9.04 -8.41
C ILE A 246 -8.01 -9.33 -7.05
N ALA A 247 -7.23 -9.30 -5.97
CA ALA A 247 -7.64 -9.64 -4.59
C ALA A 247 -8.32 -11.02 -4.52
N ALA A 248 -7.69 -12.02 -5.12
CA ALA A 248 -8.33 -13.33 -5.37
C ALA A 248 -8.61 -14.14 -4.09
N THR A 249 -8.01 -13.80 -2.94
CA THR A 249 -8.32 -14.44 -1.65
C THR A 249 -9.82 -14.35 -1.35
N GLU A 250 -10.44 -13.21 -1.62
CA GLU A 250 -11.89 -13.00 -1.42
C GLU A 250 -12.75 -13.88 -2.32
N MET A 251 -12.33 -14.10 -3.58
CA MET A 251 -13.03 -14.99 -4.51
C MET A 251 -12.97 -16.46 -4.05
N LEU A 252 -11.86 -16.86 -3.43
CA LEU A 252 -11.72 -18.19 -2.83
C LEU A 252 -12.64 -18.33 -1.60
N GLU A 253 -12.70 -17.31 -0.75
CA GLU A 253 -13.59 -17.32 0.43
C GLU A 253 -15.06 -17.39 0.04
N GLU A 254 -15.49 -16.64 -0.97
CA GLU A 254 -16.85 -16.70 -1.50
C GLU A 254 -17.17 -18.08 -2.11
N ALA A 255 -16.19 -18.72 -2.79
CA ALA A 255 -16.34 -20.08 -3.29
C ALA A 255 -16.54 -21.10 -2.16
N LYS A 256 -15.80 -20.97 -1.06
CA LYS A 256 -15.98 -21.83 0.14
C LYS A 256 -17.39 -21.72 0.74
N LYS A 257 -17.99 -20.53 0.75
CA LYS A 257 -19.36 -20.33 1.27
C LYS A 257 -20.41 -21.12 0.47
N ILE A 258 -20.16 -21.36 -0.82
CA ILE A 258 -21.02 -22.18 -1.69
C ILE A 258 -20.53 -23.63 -1.82
N GLY A 259 -19.56 -24.05 -0.97
CA GLY A 259 -19.05 -25.43 -0.91
C GLY A 259 -18.18 -25.85 -2.09
N LYS A 260 -17.55 -24.91 -2.79
CA LYS A 260 -16.66 -25.18 -3.93
C LYS A 260 -15.20 -24.88 -3.62
N ASP A 261 -14.27 -25.65 -4.20
CA ASP A 261 -12.81 -25.44 -4.11
C ASP A 261 -12.30 -24.78 -5.41
N GLY A 262 -12.16 -23.47 -5.38
CA GLY A 262 -11.76 -22.65 -6.51
C GLY A 262 -12.06 -21.18 -6.25
N TYR A 263 -12.33 -20.43 -7.29
CA TYR A 263 -12.56 -18.99 -7.26
C TYR A 263 -13.96 -18.65 -7.77
N TYR A 264 -14.76 -17.98 -6.95
CA TYR A 264 -16.11 -17.59 -7.29
C TYR A 264 -16.18 -16.08 -7.52
N PHE A 265 -16.48 -15.72 -8.76
CA PHE A 265 -16.74 -14.35 -9.19
C PHE A 265 -18.17 -14.03 -8.81
N TRP A 266 -18.38 -13.68 -7.55
CA TRP A 266 -19.71 -13.61 -6.91
C TRP A 266 -20.64 -12.54 -7.48
N LYS A 267 -20.07 -11.55 -8.17
CA LYS A 267 -20.83 -10.46 -8.78
C LYS A 267 -21.40 -10.85 -10.15
N THR A 268 -20.77 -11.78 -10.83
CA THR A 268 -21.19 -12.28 -12.15
C THR A 268 -21.69 -13.72 -12.12
N ASP A 269 -21.75 -14.35 -10.93
CA ASP A 269 -22.16 -15.75 -10.71
C ASP A 269 -21.35 -16.77 -11.54
N GLU A 270 -20.04 -16.52 -11.68
CA GLU A 270 -19.15 -17.39 -12.43
C GLU A 270 -18.16 -18.10 -11.48
N PHE A 271 -18.00 -19.41 -11.64
CA PHE A 271 -17.03 -20.20 -10.88
C PHE A 271 -15.88 -20.63 -11.77
N LYS A 272 -14.65 -20.48 -11.26
CA LYS A 272 -13.42 -20.99 -11.89
C LYS A 272 -12.72 -21.97 -10.95
N THR A 273 -12.29 -23.09 -11.49
CA THR A 273 -11.30 -23.96 -10.80
C THR A 273 -10.00 -23.22 -10.60
N LYS A 274 -9.12 -23.73 -9.75
CA LYS A 274 -7.79 -23.13 -9.53
C LYS A 274 -6.96 -23.05 -10.82
N GLU A 275 -7.07 -24.05 -11.69
CA GLU A 275 -6.39 -24.06 -12.99
C GLU A 275 -6.99 -23.02 -13.96
N GLU A 276 -8.31 -22.93 -14.03
CA GLU A 276 -9.01 -21.92 -14.85
C GLU A 276 -8.69 -20.51 -14.37
N MET A 277 -8.50 -20.28 -13.08
CA MET A 277 -8.08 -18.98 -12.55
C MET A 277 -6.66 -18.62 -12.99
N VAL A 278 -5.71 -19.54 -12.95
CA VAL A 278 -4.36 -19.32 -13.50
C VAL A 278 -4.44 -18.93 -14.97
N ASN A 279 -5.21 -19.69 -15.78
CA ASN A 279 -5.38 -19.42 -17.21
C ASN A 279 -6.05 -18.05 -17.44
N PHE A 280 -7.07 -17.68 -16.66
CA PHE A 280 -7.71 -16.37 -16.73
C PHE A 280 -6.71 -15.21 -16.53
N VAL A 281 -5.82 -15.33 -15.54
CA VAL A 281 -4.79 -14.31 -15.31
C VAL A 281 -3.81 -14.25 -16.48
N VAL A 282 -3.38 -15.40 -17.00
CA VAL A 282 -2.48 -15.47 -18.17
C VAL A 282 -3.12 -14.81 -19.38
N ASP A 283 -4.37 -15.19 -19.72
CA ASP A 283 -5.10 -14.68 -20.87
C ASP A 283 -5.26 -13.15 -20.84
N LEU A 284 -5.53 -12.58 -19.66
CA LEU A 284 -5.59 -11.11 -19.48
C LEU A 284 -4.27 -10.44 -19.84
N THR A 285 -3.14 -11.03 -19.43
CA THR A 285 -1.81 -10.45 -19.71
C THR A 285 -1.34 -10.63 -21.14
N GLU A 286 -1.87 -11.65 -21.86
CA GLU A 286 -1.60 -11.85 -23.27
C GLU A 286 -2.45 -10.94 -24.17
N LYS A 287 -3.68 -10.66 -23.74
CA LYS A 287 -4.64 -9.87 -24.51
C LYS A 287 -4.44 -8.36 -24.35
N TYR A 288 -4.01 -7.90 -23.18
CA TYR A 288 -3.94 -6.49 -22.83
C TYR A 288 -2.52 -6.07 -22.39
N PRO A 289 -2.16 -4.79 -22.47
CA PRO A 289 -0.83 -4.32 -22.08
C PRO A 289 -0.68 -4.22 -20.55
N ILE A 290 -0.93 -5.34 -19.87
CA ILE A 290 -0.84 -5.47 -18.41
C ILE A 290 0.59 -5.88 -18.07
N VAL A 291 1.27 -5.07 -17.28
CA VAL A 291 2.67 -5.29 -16.88
C VAL A 291 2.81 -5.72 -15.42
N SER A 292 1.73 -5.66 -14.63
CA SER A 292 1.73 -6.02 -13.22
C SER A 292 0.38 -6.61 -12.80
N ILE A 293 0.42 -7.74 -12.07
CA ILE A 293 -0.73 -8.39 -11.44
C ILE A 293 -0.45 -8.56 -9.97
N GLU A 294 -1.30 -7.99 -9.14
CA GLU A 294 -1.30 -8.12 -7.68
C GLU A 294 -2.37 -9.13 -7.26
N ASP A 295 -1.99 -10.03 -6.35
CA ASP A 295 -2.85 -11.05 -5.74
C ASP A 295 -3.78 -11.75 -6.74
N GLY A 296 -3.19 -12.21 -7.86
CA GLY A 296 -3.89 -12.95 -8.90
C GLY A 296 -4.46 -14.28 -8.43
N LEU A 297 -4.00 -14.79 -7.29
CA LEU A 297 -4.42 -16.02 -6.63
C LEU A 297 -4.49 -15.80 -5.11
N ALA A 298 -5.20 -16.69 -4.40
CA ALA A 298 -5.39 -16.57 -2.95
C ALA A 298 -4.08 -16.74 -2.15
N GLU A 299 -4.01 -16.14 -0.96
CA GLU A 299 -2.82 -16.00 -0.10
C GLU A 299 -2.17 -17.32 0.34
N GLU A 300 -2.89 -18.45 0.29
CA GLU A 300 -2.39 -19.79 0.62
C GLU A 300 -2.35 -20.76 -0.57
N ASP A 301 -2.65 -20.29 -1.79
CA ASP A 301 -2.61 -21.13 -3.01
C ASP A 301 -1.21 -21.20 -3.63
N TRP A 302 -0.19 -21.46 -2.79
CA TRP A 302 1.24 -21.43 -3.13
C TRP A 302 1.61 -22.26 -4.38
N GLU A 303 0.94 -23.41 -4.60
CA GLU A 303 1.20 -24.26 -5.75
C GLU A 303 0.83 -23.56 -7.07
N ASN A 304 -0.33 -22.93 -7.14
CA ASN A 304 -0.77 -22.25 -8.33
C ASN A 304 -0.08 -20.88 -8.52
N TRP A 305 0.33 -20.20 -7.42
CA TRP A 305 1.25 -19.06 -7.50
C TRP A 305 2.55 -19.45 -8.19
N LYS A 306 3.10 -20.64 -7.89
CA LYS A 306 4.31 -21.13 -8.56
C LYS A 306 4.07 -21.36 -10.04
N LYS A 307 2.95 -22.00 -10.41
CA LYS A 307 2.57 -22.23 -11.82
C LYS A 307 2.43 -20.90 -12.57
N LEU A 308 1.70 -19.96 -12.00
CA LEU A 308 1.52 -18.62 -12.58
C LEU A 308 2.88 -17.93 -12.78
N THR A 309 3.76 -17.99 -11.77
CA THR A 309 5.09 -17.38 -11.87
C THR A 309 5.92 -18.00 -12.99
N ASP A 310 5.89 -19.32 -13.14
CA ASP A 310 6.62 -20.02 -14.20
C ASP A 310 6.09 -19.68 -15.60
N MET A 311 4.78 -19.41 -15.74
CA MET A 311 4.15 -19.09 -17.03
C MET A 311 4.44 -17.68 -17.50
N ILE A 312 4.28 -16.68 -16.63
CA ILE A 312 4.31 -15.25 -17.05
C ILE A 312 5.34 -14.39 -16.30
N GLY A 313 5.99 -14.90 -15.24
CA GLY A 313 6.86 -14.09 -14.37
C GLY A 313 8.12 -13.52 -15.05
N ASN A 314 8.45 -13.96 -16.26
CA ASN A 314 9.53 -13.39 -17.06
C ASN A 314 9.11 -12.15 -17.89
N LYS A 315 7.80 -11.87 -17.97
CA LYS A 315 7.23 -10.76 -18.76
C LYS A 315 6.39 -9.82 -17.90
N VAL A 316 5.78 -10.33 -16.83
CA VAL A 316 4.83 -9.62 -15.99
C VAL A 316 5.33 -9.59 -14.56
N GLN A 317 5.19 -8.46 -13.91
CA GLN A 317 5.40 -8.32 -12.47
C GLN A 317 4.25 -9.01 -11.73
N ILE A 318 4.58 -10.02 -10.95
CA ILE A 318 3.63 -10.78 -10.14
C ILE A 318 3.84 -10.38 -8.69
N VAL A 319 2.87 -9.65 -8.12
CA VAL A 319 2.97 -8.98 -6.83
C VAL A 319 2.21 -9.75 -5.77
N GLY A 320 2.88 -10.08 -4.67
CA GLY A 320 2.19 -10.59 -3.48
C GLY A 320 1.93 -9.45 -2.48
N ASP A 321 0.65 -9.16 -2.22
CA ASP A 321 0.17 -8.35 -1.10
C ASP A 321 -0.23 -9.28 0.06
N ASP A 322 -1.41 -9.90 0.02
CA ASP A 322 -1.87 -10.84 1.04
C ASP A 322 -0.97 -12.08 1.13
N LEU A 323 -0.36 -12.48 0.01
CA LEU A 323 0.62 -13.57 -0.01
C LEU A 323 1.79 -13.33 0.94
N PHE A 324 2.31 -12.10 1.03
CA PHE A 324 3.52 -11.78 1.78
C PHE A 324 3.28 -10.90 3.01
N VAL A 325 2.24 -10.06 3.02
CA VAL A 325 1.86 -9.14 4.10
C VAL A 325 3.05 -8.37 4.70
N THR A 326 3.99 -7.93 3.85
CA THR A 326 5.24 -7.25 4.27
C THR A 326 6.07 -8.08 5.27
N ASN A 327 5.82 -9.39 5.38
CA ASN A 327 6.42 -10.28 6.37
C ASN A 327 7.63 -11.03 5.82
N ILE A 328 8.79 -10.86 6.47
CA ILE A 328 10.07 -11.48 6.06
C ILE A 328 9.98 -13.01 5.97
N LYS A 329 9.25 -13.67 6.88
CA LYS A 329 9.14 -15.15 6.88
C LYS A 329 8.37 -15.62 5.66
N ARG A 330 7.25 -14.96 5.32
CA ARG A 330 6.44 -15.28 4.15
C ARG A 330 7.18 -14.93 2.85
N LEU A 331 7.82 -13.75 2.80
CA LEU A 331 8.65 -13.36 1.66
C LEU A 331 9.79 -14.37 1.43
N LYS A 332 10.48 -14.79 2.49
CA LYS A 332 11.53 -15.81 2.39
C LYS A 332 10.99 -17.13 1.82
N LYS A 333 9.81 -17.60 2.26
CA LYS A 333 9.16 -18.77 1.68
C LYS A 333 8.92 -18.59 0.17
N GLY A 334 8.47 -17.41 -0.26
CA GLY A 334 8.29 -17.09 -1.68
C GLY A 334 9.58 -17.11 -2.46
N THR A 335 10.61 -16.39 -1.98
CA THR A 335 11.91 -16.30 -2.67
C THR A 335 12.62 -17.65 -2.77
N ASP A 336 12.61 -18.45 -1.69
CA ASP A 336 13.23 -19.77 -1.67
C ASP A 336 12.57 -20.73 -2.69
N ASN A 337 11.28 -20.55 -2.98
CA ASN A 337 10.51 -21.38 -3.93
C ASN A 337 10.31 -20.71 -5.29
N LYS A 338 10.85 -19.50 -5.51
CA LYS A 338 10.69 -18.71 -6.76
C LYS A 338 9.22 -18.49 -7.09
N ILE A 339 8.46 -18.01 -6.12
CA ILE A 339 7.01 -17.72 -6.21
C ILE A 339 6.82 -16.22 -6.17
N ALA A 340 6.10 -15.65 -7.15
CA ALA A 340 6.02 -14.22 -7.43
C ALA A 340 7.39 -13.64 -7.86
N ASN A 341 7.48 -12.33 -8.09
CA ASN A 341 8.70 -11.60 -8.38
C ASN A 341 8.69 -10.17 -7.84
N SER A 342 7.64 -9.83 -7.09
CA SER A 342 7.45 -8.53 -6.45
C SER A 342 6.69 -8.68 -5.13
N ILE A 343 6.90 -7.73 -4.22
CA ILE A 343 6.16 -7.62 -2.96
C ILE A 343 5.51 -6.23 -2.87
N LEU A 344 4.27 -6.19 -2.38
CA LEU A 344 3.66 -4.95 -1.93
C LEU A 344 4.10 -4.65 -0.50
N ILE A 345 4.50 -3.43 -0.23
CA ILE A 345 5.00 -2.98 1.08
C ILE A 345 3.99 -2.05 1.72
N LYS A 346 3.37 -2.52 2.78
CA LYS A 346 2.44 -1.76 3.62
C LYS A 346 2.99 -1.70 5.05
N LEU A 347 3.39 -0.52 5.51
CA LEU A 347 4.09 -0.36 6.78
C LEU A 347 3.31 -0.90 7.98
N ASN A 348 2.00 -0.74 7.96
CA ASN A 348 1.15 -1.18 9.07
C ASN A 348 0.89 -2.70 9.11
N GLN A 349 1.16 -3.42 8.01
CA GLN A 349 1.08 -4.89 7.99
C GLN A 349 2.16 -5.55 8.84
N ILE A 350 3.29 -4.84 9.06
CA ILE A 350 4.42 -5.33 9.89
C ILE A 350 4.62 -4.52 11.17
N GLY A 351 4.47 -3.19 11.12
CA GLY A 351 4.31 -2.32 12.29
C GLY A 351 5.56 -1.60 12.79
N THR A 352 6.72 -1.70 12.13
CA THR A 352 7.88 -0.83 12.40
C THR A 352 8.57 -0.42 11.11
N LEU A 353 9.27 0.72 11.14
CA LEU A 353 10.11 1.15 10.02
C LEU A 353 11.26 0.17 9.76
N THR A 354 11.91 -0.33 10.81
CA THR A 354 13.03 -1.28 10.69
C THR A 354 12.59 -2.55 9.97
N GLU A 355 11.51 -3.21 10.42
CA GLU A 355 11.01 -4.42 9.77
C GLU A 355 10.57 -4.18 8.33
N THR A 356 10.00 -3.00 8.05
CA THR A 356 9.63 -2.58 6.67
C THR A 356 10.86 -2.51 5.77
N LEU A 357 11.92 -1.85 6.23
CA LEU A 357 13.17 -1.73 5.48
C LEU A 357 13.86 -3.09 5.28
N ASP A 358 13.82 -3.97 6.30
CA ASP A 358 14.34 -5.33 6.21
C ASP A 358 13.59 -6.16 5.14
N ALA A 359 12.26 -6.00 5.03
CA ALA A 359 11.47 -6.67 4.00
C ALA A 359 11.85 -6.18 2.59
N ILE A 360 12.01 -4.86 2.40
CA ILE A 360 12.45 -4.27 1.12
C ILE A 360 13.85 -4.76 0.76
N GLU A 361 14.76 -4.80 1.72
CA GLU A 361 16.13 -5.28 1.49
C GLU A 361 16.16 -6.76 1.12
N LEU A 362 15.37 -7.61 1.81
CA LEU A 362 15.26 -9.02 1.50
C LEU A 362 14.72 -9.24 0.08
N ALA A 363 13.67 -8.50 -0.33
CA ALA A 363 13.15 -8.53 -1.68
C ALA A 363 14.24 -8.25 -2.71
N ARG A 364 14.94 -7.12 -2.57
CA ARG A 364 16.01 -6.70 -3.48
C ARG A 364 17.16 -7.70 -3.58
N LYS A 365 17.60 -8.27 -2.44
CA LYS A 365 18.68 -9.29 -2.41
C LYS A 365 18.32 -10.55 -3.18
N ASN A 366 17.03 -10.83 -3.34
CA ASN A 366 16.53 -11.99 -4.07
C ASN A 366 16.01 -11.66 -5.48
N GLY A 367 16.27 -10.44 -5.99
CA GLY A 367 15.86 -10.02 -7.33
C GLY A 367 14.37 -9.70 -7.47
N TYR A 368 13.65 -9.53 -6.35
CA TYR A 368 12.26 -9.08 -6.34
C TYR A 368 12.20 -7.55 -6.36
N THR A 369 11.19 -7.00 -7.02
CA THR A 369 10.82 -5.60 -6.89
C THR A 369 9.99 -5.38 -5.63
N ALA A 370 9.96 -4.13 -5.15
CA ALA A 370 9.12 -3.72 -4.04
C ALA A 370 8.27 -2.52 -4.47
N ILE A 371 6.97 -2.55 -4.18
CA ILE A 371 6.04 -1.46 -4.45
C ILE A 371 5.64 -0.87 -3.10
N ILE A 372 5.91 0.41 -2.88
CA ILE A 372 5.48 1.08 -1.65
C ILE A 372 4.01 1.44 -1.78
N SER A 373 3.18 1.01 -0.84
CA SER A 373 1.73 1.10 -0.96
C SER A 373 1.07 1.84 0.18
N HIS A 374 -0.03 2.52 -0.17
CA HIS A 374 -1.02 3.05 0.75
C HIS A 374 -1.91 1.94 1.33
N ARG A 375 -2.92 2.34 2.11
CA ARG A 375 -4.06 1.51 2.50
C ARG A 375 -5.36 2.18 2.02
N SER A 376 -6.47 1.42 2.07
CA SER A 376 -7.81 1.95 1.72
C SER A 376 -8.24 3.09 2.65
N GLY A 377 -7.98 3.01 3.94
CA GLY A 377 -8.13 4.11 4.91
C GLY A 377 -6.80 4.84 5.10
N GLU A 378 -6.66 5.99 4.47
CA GLU A 378 -5.45 6.82 4.54
C GLU A 378 -5.66 8.05 5.41
N THR A 379 -4.55 8.73 5.68
CA THR A 379 -4.48 10.00 6.36
C THR A 379 -3.76 11.02 5.48
N GLU A 380 -3.49 12.20 6.01
CA GLU A 380 -2.67 13.24 5.35
C GLU A 380 -1.16 12.90 5.40
N ASP A 381 -0.76 11.84 6.10
CA ASP A 381 0.64 11.43 6.22
C ASP A 381 1.23 11.05 4.87
N THR A 382 2.45 11.52 4.60
CA THR A 382 3.13 11.33 3.31
C THR A 382 4.36 10.41 3.41
N THR A 383 4.55 9.73 4.53
CA THR A 383 5.74 8.91 4.80
C THR A 383 6.04 7.90 3.71
N ILE A 384 5.00 7.28 3.12
CA ILE A 384 5.19 6.30 2.04
C ILE A 384 5.86 6.90 0.79
N ALA A 385 5.64 8.18 0.51
CA ALA A 385 6.33 8.88 -0.58
C ALA A 385 7.84 9.03 -0.29
N ASP A 386 8.18 9.44 0.93
CA ASP A 386 9.57 9.52 1.37
C ASP A 386 10.25 8.14 1.38
N ILE A 387 9.57 7.08 1.84
CA ILE A 387 10.13 5.71 1.84
C ILE A 387 10.35 5.19 0.42
N ALA A 388 9.45 5.46 -0.52
CA ALA A 388 9.63 5.04 -1.91
C ALA A 388 10.91 5.60 -2.53
N VAL A 389 11.23 6.88 -2.25
CA VAL A 389 12.47 7.51 -2.72
C VAL A 389 13.67 7.07 -1.88
N ALA A 390 13.54 7.00 -0.54
CA ALA A 390 14.61 6.58 0.36
C ALA A 390 15.19 5.21 -0.02
N THR A 391 14.33 4.29 -0.40
CA THR A 391 14.71 2.91 -0.73
C THR A 391 14.98 2.70 -2.23
N ASN A 392 14.79 3.73 -3.07
CA ASN A 392 14.79 3.60 -4.53
C ASN A 392 13.91 2.43 -5.00
N ALA A 393 12.71 2.30 -4.42
CA ALA A 393 11.79 1.19 -4.72
C ALA A 393 11.33 1.17 -6.18
N GLY A 394 11.33 2.32 -6.83
CA GLY A 394 11.00 2.47 -8.25
C GLY A 394 9.50 2.50 -8.55
N GLN A 395 8.65 2.12 -7.60
CA GLN A 395 7.19 2.09 -7.78
C GLN A 395 6.46 2.51 -6.49
N ILE A 396 5.30 3.17 -6.66
CA ILE A 396 4.39 3.52 -5.57
C ILE A 396 2.94 3.29 -5.98
N LYS A 397 2.16 2.60 -5.15
CA LYS A 397 0.72 2.42 -5.28
C LYS A 397 0.03 3.29 -4.24
N THR A 398 -0.58 4.41 -4.65
CA THR A 398 -1.19 5.37 -3.71
C THR A 398 -2.52 5.96 -4.19
N GLY A 399 -3.29 5.16 -4.94
CA GLY A 399 -4.64 5.49 -5.38
C GLY A 399 -4.69 6.37 -6.64
N ALA A 400 -5.87 6.88 -6.96
CA ALA A 400 -6.09 7.78 -8.08
C ALA A 400 -5.53 9.18 -7.80
N PRO A 401 -5.32 10.02 -8.84
CA PRO A 401 -4.96 11.43 -8.67
C PRO A 401 -6.19 12.26 -8.23
N CYS A 402 -6.90 11.78 -7.23
CA CYS A 402 -8.13 12.33 -6.68
C CYS A 402 -8.20 11.99 -5.18
N ARG A 403 -8.89 12.80 -4.37
CA ARG A 403 -8.95 12.78 -2.90
C ARG A 403 -7.64 13.24 -2.26
N THR A 404 -7.74 14.13 -1.27
CA THR A 404 -6.58 14.78 -0.65
C THR A 404 -5.63 13.78 0.00
N ASP A 405 -6.16 12.73 0.62
CA ASP A 405 -5.40 11.66 1.25
C ASP A 405 -4.47 10.90 0.26
N ARG A 406 -4.82 10.86 -1.02
CA ARG A 406 -3.98 10.30 -2.10
C ARG A 406 -3.07 11.36 -2.71
N VAL A 407 -3.65 12.51 -3.07
CA VAL A 407 -2.94 13.62 -3.71
C VAL A 407 -1.81 14.17 -2.83
N ALA A 408 -1.92 14.11 -1.50
CA ALA A 408 -0.86 14.51 -0.59
C ALA A 408 0.46 13.78 -0.86
N LYS A 409 0.41 12.46 -1.15
CA LYS A 409 1.59 11.65 -1.47
C LYS A 409 2.20 12.05 -2.82
N TYR A 410 1.36 12.31 -3.83
CA TYR A 410 1.81 12.82 -5.13
C TYR A 410 2.46 14.20 -5.02
N ASN A 411 1.86 15.10 -4.26
CA ASN A 411 2.42 16.42 -4.00
C ASN A 411 3.76 16.35 -3.25
N ARG A 412 3.90 15.39 -2.30
CA ARG A 412 5.18 15.15 -1.64
C ARG A 412 6.25 14.69 -2.61
N LEU A 413 5.92 13.79 -3.55
CA LEU A 413 6.86 13.34 -4.59
C LEU A 413 7.26 14.45 -5.55
N LEU A 414 6.34 15.35 -5.92
CA LEU A 414 6.68 16.56 -6.69
C LEU A 414 7.66 17.47 -5.94
N ASN A 415 7.48 17.64 -4.62
CA ASN A 415 8.41 18.40 -3.79
C ASN A 415 9.78 17.72 -3.75
N ILE A 416 9.83 16.39 -3.57
CA ILE A 416 11.09 15.63 -3.59
C ILE A 416 11.78 15.73 -4.95
N GLU A 417 11.03 15.64 -6.06
CA GLU A 417 11.60 15.84 -7.39
C GLU A 417 12.27 17.21 -7.53
N ASN A 418 11.63 18.26 -6.97
CA ASN A 418 12.21 19.60 -6.95
C ASN A 418 13.41 19.75 -6.01
N GLU A 419 13.46 18.99 -4.91
CA GLU A 419 14.61 18.95 -3.99
C GLU A 419 15.83 18.25 -4.62
N LEU A 420 15.61 17.31 -5.55
CA LEU A 420 16.65 16.51 -6.21
C LEU A 420 17.23 17.18 -7.47
N ASN A 421 16.54 18.14 -8.08
CA ASN A 421 16.97 18.92 -9.25
C ASN A 421 17.67 20.22 -8.84
#